data_4e9e28c6eff9152a464e1583cad77050
#
_entry.id   4e9e28c6eff9152a464e1583cad77050
#
_cell.length_a   1.000
_cell.length_b   1.000
_cell.length_c   1.000
_cell.angle_alpha   90.00
_cell.angle_beta   90.00
_cell.angle_gamma   90.00
#
_symmetry.space_group_name_H-M   'P 1'
#
loop_
_entity.id
_entity.type
_entity.pdbx_description
1 polymer ?
#
loop_
_entity_poly.entity_id
_entity_poly.type
_entity_poly.pdbx_seq_one_letter_code
_entity_poly.pdbx_strand_id
1 'polypeptide(L)'
;MLLLALAGAMLVLAGVGVIGLKMLRGSGPAHVLATPDQLGTYVRRPQLEKQMNAGQLQQQVIAKSAGQASHVVSAVYEDSTDATKGQTPQMILFIGGNLSGVSASGFIASFTQQSHGAFVTSPGPLGGSAACVNAQASVPGSVALCTWADNDTFGEVASPTMSAAKLAVQLRTIRPMVEHVAR
;
A
#
# COMPACT_ATOMS: atom_id res chain seq x y z
N MET A 1 14.00 8.61 -14.98
CA MET A 1 12.64 8.93 -15.46
C MET A 1 11.58 7.89 -15.02
N LEU A 2 11.95 6.66 -14.69
CA LEU A 2 11.01 5.61 -14.19
C LEU A 2 10.40 5.93 -12.82
N LEU A 3 11.12 6.70 -11.99
CA LEU A 3 10.74 7.00 -10.59
C LEU A 3 9.55 7.97 -10.44
N LEU A 4 9.32 8.85 -11.41
CA LEU A 4 8.21 9.81 -11.37
C LEU A 4 6.84 9.19 -11.68
N ALA A 5 6.81 8.02 -12.33
CA ALA A 5 5.57 7.36 -12.70
C ALA A 5 4.90 6.62 -11.53
N LEU A 6 5.67 6.20 -10.53
CA LEU A 6 5.14 5.54 -9.32
C LEU A 6 4.29 6.48 -8.47
N ALA A 7 4.62 7.78 -8.45
CA ALA A 7 3.86 8.78 -7.70
C ALA A 7 2.44 9.02 -8.26
N GLY A 8 2.22 8.78 -9.55
CA GLY A 8 0.92 8.97 -10.20
C GLY A 8 -0.09 7.83 -9.95
N ALA A 9 0.38 6.61 -9.75
CA ALA A 9 -0.48 5.44 -9.60
C ALA A 9 -1.07 5.27 -8.19
N MET A 10 -0.45 5.88 -7.17
CA MET A 10 -0.86 5.74 -5.76
C MET A 10 -2.02 6.66 -5.33
N LEU A 11 -2.66 7.41 -6.22
CA LEU A 11 -3.66 8.41 -5.84
C LEU A 11 -5.11 7.91 -5.87
N VAL A 12 -5.34 6.61 -5.73
CA VAL A 12 -6.70 6.02 -5.73
C VAL A 12 -7.48 6.28 -4.45
N LEU A 13 -6.89 6.92 -3.44
CA LEU A 13 -7.62 7.37 -2.23
C LEU A 13 -8.59 8.54 -2.47
N ALA A 14 -8.71 9.04 -3.71
CA ALA A 14 -9.59 10.14 -4.02
C ALA A 14 -11.04 9.65 -4.16
N GLY A 15 -11.84 9.87 -3.13
CA GLY A 15 -13.29 9.90 -3.26
C GLY A 15 -14.07 8.78 -2.61
N VAL A 16 -13.77 8.43 -1.37
CA VAL A 16 -14.79 7.78 -0.54
C VAL A 16 -15.79 8.87 -0.14
N GLY A 17 -16.87 8.99 -0.92
CA GLY A 17 -17.99 9.86 -0.59
C GLY A 17 -18.49 9.52 0.81
N VAL A 18 -18.59 10.53 1.65
CA VAL A 18 -19.10 10.45 3.03
C VAL A 18 -20.55 9.98 2.98
N ILE A 19 -20.78 8.69 3.12
CA ILE A 19 -22.08 8.19 3.60
C ILE A 19 -21.86 7.92 5.09
N GLY A 20 -22.28 8.89 5.89
CA GLY A 20 -22.18 8.84 7.35
C GLY A 20 -23.03 7.72 7.95
N LEU A 21 -22.43 6.56 8.09
CA LEU A 21 -22.88 5.53 9.02
C LEU A 21 -21.80 5.44 10.11
N LYS A 22 -22.10 5.98 11.30
CA LYS A 22 -21.35 5.67 12.52
C LYS A 22 -21.46 4.17 12.76
N MET A 23 -20.56 3.39 12.17
CA MET A 23 -20.41 1.99 12.55
C MET A 23 -19.64 1.93 13.88
N LEU A 24 -20.20 1.16 14.80
CA LEU A 24 -19.60 0.77 16.07
C LEU A 24 -18.17 0.31 15.81
N ARG A 25 -17.20 0.97 16.46
CA ARG A 25 -15.80 0.53 16.48
C ARG A 25 -15.77 -0.92 16.92
N GLY A 26 -15.30 -1.81 16.07
CA GLY A 26 -14.96 -3.17 16.45
C GLY A 26 -13.97 -3.10 17.61
N SER A 27 -14.26 -3.80 18.70
CA SER A 27 -13.45 -3.84 19.93
C SER A 27 -12.23 -4.77 19.80
N GLY A 28 -11.59 -4.79 18.64
CA GLY A 28 -10.30 -5.46 18.44
C GLY A 28 -9.14 -4.58 18.89
N PRO A 29 -7.97 -5.17 19.16
CA PRO A 29 -6.77 -4.38 19.44
C PRO A 29 -6.42 -3.49 18.25
N ALA A 30 -6.07 -2.23 18.54
CA ALA A 30 -5.65 -1.29 17.51
C ALA A 30 -4.36 -1.78 16.83
N HIS A 31 -4.25 -1.58 15.53
CA HIS A 31 -3.03 -1.85 14.79
C HIS A 31 -2.26 -0.56 14.50
N VAL A 32 -0.96 -0.71 14.36
CA VAL A 32 -0.04 0.37 13.95
C VAL A 32 0.84 -0.12 12.82
N LEU A 33 1.17 0.80 11.92
CA LEU A 33 2.07 0.52 10.81
C LEU A 33 3.47 1.03 11.10
N ALA A 34 4.47 0.25 10.71
CA ALA A 34 5.87 0.58 10.83
C ALA A 34 6.61 0.34 9.50
N THR A 35 7.77 0.96 9.38
CA THR A 35 8.67 0.80 8.24
C THR A 35 10.00 0.20 8.71
N PRO A 36 10.06 -1.12 8.98
CA PRO A 36 11.28 -1.76 9.44
C PRO A 36 12.39 -1.65 8.38
N ASP A 37 13.64 -1.83 8.79
CA ASP A 37 14.79 -1.74 7.88
C ASP A 37 14.84 -2.91 6.88
N GLN A 38 14.10 -3.99 7.16
CA GLN A 38 14.08 -5.19 6.32
C GLN A 38 12.70 -5.86 6.32
N LEU A 39 12.27 -6.32 5.13
CA LEU A 39 11.06 -7.11 4.89
C LEU A 39 11.45 -8.43 4.20
N GLY A 40 11.84 -9.45 4.96
CA GLY A 40 12.38 -10.68 4.40
C GLY A 40 13.70 -10.42 3.66
N THR A 41 13.75 -10.65 2.34
CA THR A 41 14.93 -10.36 1.49
C THR A 41 15.02 -8.90 1.04
N TYR A 42 13.96 -8.10 1.25
CA TYR A 42 13.92 -6.71 0.85
C TYR A 42 14.54 -5.82 1.91
N VAL A 43 15.50 -5.00 1.52
CA VAL A 43 16.19 -4.03 2.38
C VAL A 43 15.69 -2.63 2.07
N ARG A 44 15.41 -1.84 3.10
CA ARG A 44 14.96 -0.46 3.00
C ARG A 44 16.02 0.43 2.32
N ARG A 45 15.58 1.35 1.46
CA ARG A 45 16.43 2.24 0.66
C ARG A 45 16.07 3.72 0.90
N PRO A 46 16.57 4.36 1.96
CA PRO A 46 16.23 5.75 2.27
C PRO A 46 16.61 6.75 1.16
N GLN A 47 17.63 6.46 0.37
CA GLN A 47 18.02 7.30 -0.77
C GLN A 47 16.94 7.28 -1.87
N LEU A 48 16.35 6.11 -2.15
CA LEU A 48 15.25 5.99 -3.09
C LEU A 48 13.99 6.69 -2.57
N GLU A 49 13.71 6.62 -1.26
CA GLU A 49 12.59 7.33 -0.63
C GLU A 49 12.69 8.84 -0.87
N LYS A 50 13.89 9.41 -0.72
CA LYS A 50 14.14 10.83 -1.02
C LYS A 50 13.96 11.16 -2.49
N GLN A 51 14.50 10.33 -3.40
CA GLN A 51 14.37 10.52 -4.84
C GLN A 51 12.92 10.45 -5.33
N MET A 52 12.11 9.61 -4.68
CA MET A 52 10.68 9.44 -4.97
C MET A 52 9.78 10.45 -4.26
N ASN A 53 10.34 11.36 -3.46
CA ASN A 53 9.59 12.32 -2.65
C ASN A 53 8.55 11.62 -1.76
N ALA A 54 8.92 10.53 -1.11
CA ALA A 54 8.01 9.71 -0.30
C ALA A 54 7.27 10.52 0.79
N GLY A 55 7.93 11.53 1.38
CA GLY A 55 7.29 12.45 2.33
C GLY A 55 6.18 13.30 1.70
N GLN A 56 6.34 13.75 0.44
CA GLN A 56 5.28 14.46 -0.27
C GLN A 56 4.09 13.53 -0.56
N LEU A 57 4.35 12.27 -0.90
CA LEU A 57 3.32 11.28 -1.12
C LEU A 57 2.48 11.06 0.16
N GLN A 58 3.12 10.95 1.34
CA GLN A 58 2.43 10.86 2.62
C GLN A 58 1.48 12.05 2.84
N GLN A 59 1.95 13.28 2.61
CA GLN A 59 1.13 14.48 2.75
C GLN A 59 -0.05 14.50 1.77
N GLN A 60 0.15 14.03 0.54
CA GLN A 60 -0.93 13.93 -0.45
C GLN A 60 -2.00 12.91 -0.02
N VAL A 61 -1.61 11.76 0.52
CA VAL A 61 -2.53 10.75 1.06
C VAL A 61 -3.37 11.35 2.20
N ILE A 62 -2.73 12.01 3.16
CA ILE A 62 -3.43 12.67 4.28
C ILE A 62 -4.40 13.73 3.74
N ALA A 63 -3.94 14.62 2.87
CA ALA A 63 -4.76 15.71 2.32
C ALA A 63 -5.97 15.21 1.52
N LYS A 64 -5.80 14.13 0.74
CA LYS A 64 -6.88 13.57 -0.10
C LYS A 64 -7.83 12.64 0.64
N SER A 65 -7.45 12.16 1.82
CA SER A 65 -8.28 11.25 2.62
C SER A 65 -9.45 11.92 3.33
N ALA A 66 -9.63 13.23 3.19
CA ALA A 66 -10.68 14.00 3.89
C ALA A 66 -10.69 13.73 5.42
N GLY A 67 -9.52 13.56 6.03
CA GLY A 67 -9.35 13.28 7.46
C GLY A 67 -9.53 11.81 7.86
N GLN A 68 -9.73 10.91 6.91
CA GLN A 68 -9.88 9.47 7.18
C GLN A 68 -8.54 8.76 7.40
N ALA A 69 -7.45 9.27 6.82
CA ALA A 69 -6.10 8.74 7.02
C ALA A 69 -5.28 9.60 7.98
N SER A 70 -4.56 8.94 8.88
CA SER A 70 -3.64 9.57 9.82
C SER A 70 -2.41 8.68 10.06
N HIS A 71 -1.35 9.24 10.68
CA HIS A 71 -0.11 8.52 10.97
C HIS A 71 0.45 7.76 9.75
N VAL A 72 0.41 8.43 8.59
CA VAL A 72 0.84 7.82 7.34
C VAL A 72 2.35 7.66 7.32
N VAL A 73 2.81 6.46 7.04
CA VAL A 73 4.22 6.10 6.87
C VAL A 73 4.45 5.58 5.44
N SER A 74 5.67 5.70 4.94
CA SER A 74 6.07 5.11 3.65
C SER A 74 7.53 4.69 3.67
N ALA A 75 7.86 3.69 2.87
CA ALA A 75 9.23 3.23 2.68
C ALA A 75 9.41 2.59 1.31
N VAL A 76 10.64 2.61 0.80
CA VAL A 76 11.04 1.92 -0.42
C VAL A 76 11.98 0.79 -0.06
N TYR A 77 11.70 -0.40 -0.59
CA TYR A 77 12.47 -1.60 -0.38
C TYR A 77 12.95 -2.19 -1.70
N GLU A 78 14.13 -2.79 -1.68
CA GLU A 78 14.73 -3.44 -2.83
C GLU A 78 15.24 -4.82 -2.44
N ASP A 79 14.98 -5.84 -3.26
CA ASP A 79 15.47 -7.20 -2.99
C ASP A 79 16.99 -7.25 -3.14
N SER A 80 17.68 -7.54 -2.04
CA SER A 80 19.13 -7.61 -1.99
C SER A 80 19.70 -8.85 -2.71
N THR A 81 18.88 -9.88 -2.94
CA THR A 81 19.34 -11.14 -3.54
C THR A 81 19.44 -11.06 -5.05
N ASP A 82 18.61 -10.26 -5.70
CA ASP A 82 18.59 -10.10 -7.16
C ASP A 82 19.86 -9.37 -7.67
N ALA A 83 20.32 -8.37 -6.94
CA ALA A 83 21.54 -7.63 -7.28
C ALA A 83 22.77 -8.54 -7.31
N THR A 84 22.87 -9.52 -6.40
CA THR A 84 23.99 -10.48 -6.36
C THR A 84 23.95 -11.47 -7.52
N LYS A 85 22.80 -11.65 -8.17
CA LYS A 85 22.61 -12.53 -9.33
C LYS A 85 22.72 -11.80 -10.67
N GLY A 86 23.04 -10.51 -10.67
CA GLY A 86 23.07 -9.67 -11.88
C GLY A 86 21.69 -9.44 -12.51
N GLN A 87 20.62 -9.63 -11.75
CA GLN A 87 19.24 -9.38 -12.17
C GLN A 87 18.81 -7.97 -11.77
N THR A 88 17.81 -7.43 -12.47
CA THR A 88 17.20 -6.17 -12.05
C THR A 88 16.52 -6.39 -10.69
N PRO A 89 16.92 -5.66 -9.64
CA PRO A 89 16.35 -5.84 -8.32
C PRO A 89 14.83 -5.60 -8.32
N GLN A 90 14.11 -6.47 -7.62
CA GLN A 90 12.69 -6.24 -7.38
C GLN A 90 12.54 -5.11 -6.37
N MET A 91 11.62 -4.19 -6.67
CA MET A 91 11.38 -3.02 -5.84
C MET A 91 9.94 -2.98 -5.35
N ILE A 92 9.77 -2.58 -4.11
CA ILE A 92 8.47 -2.37 -3.46
C ILE A 92 8.46 -0.98 -2.84
N LEU A 93 7.47 -0.19 -3.20
CA LEU A 93 7.11 1.02 -2.48
C LEU A 93 5.92 0.67 -1.57
N PHE A 94 6.07 0.91 -0.28
CA PHE A 94 5.03 0.76 0.72
C PHE A 94 4.56 2.13 1.21
N ILE A 95 3.25 2.29 1.38
CA ILE A 95 2.62 3.40 2.08
C ILE A 95 1.42 2.87 2.86
N GLY A 96 1.18 3.40 4.05
CA GLY A 96 0.01 3.02 4.84
C GLY A 96 -0.11 3.88 6.09
N GLY A 97 -1.23 3.74 6.78
CA GLY A 97 -1.51 4.53 7.98
C GLY A 97 -2.76 4.06 8.70
N ASN A 98 -3.18 4.81 9.71
CA ASN A 98 -4.44 4.55 10.37
C ASN A 98 -5.61 5.01 9.50
N LEU A 99 -6.69 4.22 9.51
CA LEU A 99 -7.93 4.46 8.78
C LEU A 99 -9.07 4.68 9.78
N SER A 100 -9.90 5.69 9.56
CA SER A 100 -11.05 5.96 10.40
C SER A 100 -12.29 6.34 9.58
N GLY A 101 -13.47 5.93 10.06
CA GLY A 101 -14.73 6.30 9.43
C GLY A 101 -15.08 5.53 8.15
N VAL A 102 -14.27 4.56 7.75
CA VAL A 102 -14.47 3.71 6.56
C VAL A 102 -14.33 2.25 6.95
N SER A 103 -15.21 1.38 6.44
CA SER A 103 -15.03 -0.07 6.61
C SER A 103 -13.99 -0.61 5.64
N ALA A 104 -13.30 -1.70 6.02
CA ALA A 104 -12.35 -2.39 5.15
C ALA A 104 -12.96 -2.74 3.77
N SER A 105 -14.17 -3.29 3.77
CA SER A 105 -14.87 -3.64 2.53
C SER A 105 -15.23 -2.43 1.69
N GLY A 106 -15.67 -1.32 2.31
CA GLY A 106 -15.97 -0.06 1.62
C GLY A 106 -14.72 0.56 0.99
N PHE A 107 -13.59 0.54 1.71
CA PHE A 107 -12.31 1.00 1.17
C PHE A 107 -11.90 0.20 -0.08
N ILE A 108 -11.95 -1.14 0.00
CA ILE A 108 -11.58 -2.01 -1.12
C ILE A 108 -12.58 -1.93 -2.27
N ALA A 109 -13.88 -1.77 -1.99
CA ALA A 109 -14.88 -1.56 -3.03
C ALA A 109 -14.61 -0.27 -3.82
N SER A 110 -14.27 0.84 -3.14
CA SER A 110 -13.87 2.08 -3.79
C SER A 110 -12.64 1.90 -4.68
N PHE A 111 -11.63 1.21 -4.19
CA PHE A 111 -10.42 0.91 -4.96
C PHE A 111 -10.76 0.11 -6.23
N THR A 112 -11.55 -0.97 -6.12
CA THR A 112 -11.89 -1.82 -7.26
C THR A 112 -12.77 -1.10 -8.29
N GLN A 113 -13.66 -0.22 -7.86
CA GLN A 113 -14.49 0.61 -8.77
C GLN A 113 -13.65 1.62 -9.56
N GLN A 114 -12.62 2.19 -8.95
CA GLN A 114 -11.76 3.20 -9.57
C GLN A 114 -10.61 2.58 -10.39
N SER A 115 -10.27 1.32 -10.15
CA SER A 115 -9.12 0.64 -10.75
C SER A 115 -9.60 -0.42 -11.75
N HIS A 116 -9.65 -0.07 -13.03
CA HIS A 116 -10.07 -1.01 -14.07
C HIS A 116 -9.18 -2.26 -14.09
N GLY A 117 -9.80 -3.44 -14.05
CA GLY A 117 -9.11 -4.72 -13.99
C GLY A 117 -8.60 -5.11 -12.60
N ALA A 118 -8.99 -4.39 -11.55
CA ALA A 118 -8.70 -4.80 -10.18
C ALA A 118 -9.41 -6.10 -9.81
N PHE A 119 -8.74 -6.91 -9.00
CA PHE A 119 -9.29 -8.16 -8.47
C PHE A 119 -9.10 -8.25 -6.96
N VAL A 120 -10.08 -8.81 -6.28
CA VAL A 120 -10.04 -9.06 -4.84
C VAL A 120 -9.08 -10.22 -4.55
N THR A 121 -8.30 -10.11 -3.49
CA THR A 121 -7.35 -11.11 -3.04
C THR A 121 -7.40 -11.30 -1.52
N SER A 122 -6.73 -12.33 -1.02
CA SER A 122 -6.61 -12.53 0.42
C SER A 122 -5.70 -11.46 1.05
N PRO A 123 -6.16 -10.77 2.11
CA PRO A 123 -5.34 -9.82 2.87
C PRO A 123 -4.29 -10.48 3.77
N GLY A 124 -4.29 -11.80 3.88
CA GLY A 124 -3.41 -12.55 4.77
C GLY A 124 -4.01 -12.81 6.16
N PRO A 125 -3.17 -13.21 7.13
CA PRO A 125 -3.63 -13.72 8.44
C PRO A 125 -4.24 -12.64 9.35
N LEU A 126 -3.97 -11.36 9.10
CA LEU A 126 -4.48 -10.24 9.90
C LEU A 126 -5.94 -9.87 9.57
N GLY A 127 -6.57 -10.57 8.60
CA GLY A 127 -7.96 -10.30 8.24
C GLY A 127 -8.16 -9.02 7.45
N GLY A 128 -9.41 -8.52 7.39
CA GLY A 128 -9.77 -7.36 6.59
C GLY A 128 -10.07 -7.70 5.13
N SER A 129 -9.79 -6.78 4.23
CA SER A 129 -10.02 -6.92 2.78
C SER A 129 -8.81 -6.45 1.99
N ALA A 130 -8.58 -7.01 0.80
CA ALA A 130 -7.50 -6.59 -0.09
C ALA A 130 -7.87 -6.75 -1.56
N ALA A 131 -7.27 -5.92 -2.41
CA ALA A 131 -7.38 -6.04 -3.86
C ALA A 131 -6.09 -5.60 -4.54
N CYS A 132 -5.89 -6.09 -5.76
CA CYS A 132 -4.71 -5.79 -6.57
C CYS A 132 -5.10 -5.43 -8.00
N VAL A 133 -4.23 -4.69 -8.68
CA VAL A 133 -4.38 -4.30 -10.09
C VAL A 133 -3.02 -4.17 -10.76
N ASN A 134 -2.94 -4.43 -12.07
CA ASN A 134 -1.85 -3.92 -12.91
C ASN A 134 -2.29 -2.56 -13.47
N ALA A 135 -1.85 -1.49 -12.83
CA ALA A 135 -2.16 -0.14 -13.26
C ALA A 135 -1.27 0.25 -14.44
N GLN A 136 -1.85 0.93 -15.43
CA GLN A 136 -1.08 1.55 -16.50
C GLN A 136 -0.35 2.77 -15.95
N ALA A 137 0.97 2.78 -16.06
CA ALA A 137 1.75 3.94 -15.70
C ALA A 137 1.72 5.01 -16.81
N SER A 138 1.92 6.27 -16.46
CA SER A 138 2.04 7.37 -17.42
C SER A 138 3.30 7.28 -18.29
N VAL A 139 4.20 6.35 -18.02
CA VAL A 139 5.39 5.99 -18.81
C VAL A 139 5.24 4.55 -19.30
N PRO A 140 5.95 4.14 -20.37
CA PRO A 140 5.91 2.77 -20.86
C PRO A 140 6.18 1.75 -19.74
N GLY A 141 5.19 0.91 -19.44
CA GLY A 141 5.23 -0.11 -18.40
C GLY A 141 3.93 -0.17 -17.59
N SER A 142 3.76 -1.24 -16.85
CA SER A 142 2.70 -1.40 -15.86
C SER A 142 3.30 -1.38 -14.46
N VAL A 143 2.55 -0.85 -13.51
CA VAL A 143 2.87 -0.91 -12.08
C VAL A 143 1.86 -1.83 -11.42
N ALA A 144 2.33 -2.89 -10.78
CA ALA A 144 1.48 -3.67 -9.92
C ALA A 144 1.19 -2.88 -8.64
N LEU A 145 -0.06 -2.88 -8.23
CA LEU A 145 -0.53 -2.19 -7.04
C LEU A 145 -1.43 -3.14 -6.26
N CYS A 146 -1.19 -3.30 -4.97
CA CYS A 146 -2.06 -4.01 -4.06
C CYS A 146 -2.35 -3.14 -2.84
N THR A 147 -3.61 -3.10 -2.44
CA THR A 147 -4.04 -2.39 -1.24
C THR A 147 -4.79 -3.32 -0.30
N TRP A 148 -4.70 -3.04 0.99
CA TRP A 148 -5.50 -3.69 2.02
C TRP A 148 -6.07 -2.68 2.99
N ALA A 149 -7.13 -3.06 3.66
CA ALA A 149 -7.66 -2.34 4.81
C ALA A 149 -8.24 -3.33 5.82
N ASP A 150 -8.22 -2.95 7.07
CA ASP A 150 -8.99 -3.54 8.14
C ASP A 150 -9.83 -2.47 8.87
N ASN A 151 -10.13 -2.65 10.15
CA ASN A 151 -11.02 -1.74 10.87
C ASN A 151 -10.34 -0.42 11.26
N ASP A 152 -9.02 -0.35 11.31
CA ASP A 152 -8.25 0.78 11.85
C ASP A 152 -6.98 1.11 11.07
N THR A 153 -6.59 0.28 10.09
CA THR A 153 -5.45 0.55 9.23
C THR A 153 -5.76 0.34 7.74
N PHE A 154 -4.98 0.96 6.91
CA PHE A 154 -4.86 0.67 5.48
C PHE A 154 -3.40 0.62 5.08
N GLY A 155 -3.09 -0.12 4.04
CA GLY A 155 -1.78 -0.09 3.43
C GLY A 155 -1.86 -0.40 1.94
N GLU A 156 -0.83 0.04 1.24
CA GLU A 156 -0.67 -0.13 -0.19
C GLU A 156 0.78 -0.46 -0.51
N VAL A 157 0.97 -1.41 -1.40
CA VAL A 157 2.28 -1.77 -1.95
C VAL A 157 2.24 -1.65 -3.46
N ALA A 158 3.25 -1.02 -4.03
CA ALA A 158 3.42 -0.90 -5.47
C ALA A 158 4.75 -1.48 -5.91
N SER A 159 4.78 -2.09 -7.10
CA SER A 159 5.99 -2.60 -7.71
C SER A 159 5.99 -2.37 -9.22
N PRO A 160 7.05 -1.75 -9.77
CA PRO A 160 7.23 -1.62 -11.22
C PRO A 160 7.84 -2.89 -11.84
N THR A 161 8.26 -3.85 -11.02
CA THR A 161 9.03 -5.02 -11.45
C THR A 161 8.27 -6.35 -11.29
N MET A 162 7.07 -6.30 -10.70
CA MET A 162 6.22 -7.48 -10.49
C MET A 162 4.88 -7.33 -11.21
N SER A 163 4.20 -8.47 -11.45
CA SER A 163 2.77 -8.46 -11.78
C SER A 163 1.91 -8.34 -10.51
N ALA A 164 0.67 -7.87 -10.65
CA ALA A 164 -0.28 -7.79 -9.53
C ALA A 164 -0.53 -9.15 -8.87
N ALA A 165 -0.57 -10.23 -9.65
CA ALA A 165 -0.72 -11.58 -9.12
C ALA A 165 0.47 -12.00 -8.22
N LYS A 166 1.71 -11.68 -8.64
CA LYS A 166 2.91 -11.93 -7.85
C LYS A 166 2.94 -11.05 -6.60
N LEU A 167 2.60 -9.76 -6.74
CA LEU A 167 2.55 -8.82 -5.62
C LEU A 167 1.47 -9.21 -4.60
N ALA A 168 0.32 -9.78 -5.03
CA ALA A 168 -0.71 -10.30 -4.15
C ALA A 168 -0.22 -11.46 -3.25
N VAL A 169 0.72 -12.26 -3.75
CA VAL A 169 1.38 -13.30 -2.93
C VAL A 169 2.32 -12.65 -1.91
N GLN A 170 3.11 -11.68 -2.36
CA GLN A 170 4.06 -10.95 -1.49
C GLN A 170 3.34 -10.13 -0.41
N LEU A 171 2.19 -9.55 -0.72
CA LEU A 171 1.37 -8.79 0.25
C LEU A 171 1.13 -9.57 1.55
N ARG A 172 0.79 -10.86 1.44
CA ARG A 172 0.50 -11.72 2.59
C ARG A 172 1.71 -11.94 3.51
N THR A 173 2.91 -11.83 2.95
CA THR A 173 4.17 -11.92 3.69
C THR A 173 4.62 -10.57 4.24
N ILE A 174 4.45 -9.51 3.46
CA ILE A 174 4.88 -8.14 3.81
C ILE A 174 4.00 -7.56 4.91
N ARG A 175 2.68 -7.70 4.78
CA ARG A 175 1.72 -7.08 5.72
C ARG A 175 2.02 -7.40 7.19
N PRO A 176 2.21 -8.66 7.62
CA PRO A 176 2.53 -8.95 9.03
C PRO A 176 3.88 -8.40 9.50
N MET A 177 4.75 -7.97 8.58
CA MET A 177 6.04 -7.36 8.94
C MET A 177 5.93 -5.85 9.14
N VAL A 178 4.94 -5.20 8.52
CA VAL A 178 4.72 -3.75 8.61
C VAL A 178 3.57 -3.38 9.54
N GLU A 179 2.67 -4.31 9.84
CA GLU A 179 1.47 -4.08 10.65
C GLU A 179 1.52 -4.91 11.93
N HIS A 180 1.39 -4.25 13.07
CA HIS A 180 1.49 -4.86 14.38
C HIS A 180 0.36 -4.39 15.29
N VAL A 181 -0.03 -5.25 16.24
CA VAL A 181 -0.94 -4.86 17.33
C VAL A 181 -0.25 -3.78 18.19
N ALA A 182 -0.93 -2.66 18.39
CA ALA A 182 -0.48 -1.62 19.31
C ALA A 182 -0.38 -2.19 20.73
N ARG A 183 0.75 -1.94 21.38
CA ARG A 183 1.00 -2.34 22.79
C ARG A 183 0.64 -1.23 23.74
#